data_b1f8aa70b1630354be32987ba369c447
#
_entry.id   b1f8aa70b1630354be32987ba369c447
#
_cell.length_a   1.000
_cell.length_b   1.000
_cell.length_c   1.000
_cell.angle_alpha   90.00
_cell.angle_beta   90.00
_cell.angle_gamma   90.00
#
_symmetry.space_group_name_H-M   'P 1'
#
loop_
_entity.id
_entity.type
_entity.pdbx_description
1 polymer ?
#
loop_
_entity_poly.entity_id
_entity_poly.type
_entity_poly.pdbx_seq_one_letter_code
_entity_poly.pdbx_strand_id
1 'polypeptide(L)'
;MATKRPSADQPSTRPLLDKLGVKPGSKVAIVNLDDPGFIRLLRERTADIITGKPRSKVDLVFLGANTFSQLRKLDDMKKWIEPNGGIWVVRPKGGRSELRDTDLIAAGLTAGLVDNKIASFSDTHGAMRFVYRLRDRPK
;
A
#
# COMPACT_ATOMS: atom_id res chain seq x y z
N MET A 1 9.55 -23.48 -16.54
CA MET A 1 8.78 -23.40 -16.59
C MET A 1 8.39 -23.07 -16.40
N ALA A 2 8.64 -23.02 -16.19
CA ALA A 2 7.91 -22.79 -15.99
C ALA A 2 7.70 -22.42 -15.77
N THR A 3 8.02 -22.30 -15.66
CA THR A 3 7.45 -21.98 -15.53
C THR A 3 7.43 -21.54 -15.50
N LYS A 4 7.65 -21.29 -15.45
CA LYS A 4 7.15 -20.83 -15.56
C LYS A 4 7.17 -20.14 -15.54
N ARG A 5 7.24 -19.87 -15.52
CA ARG A 5 6.65 -19.18 -15.67
C ARG A 5 6.38 -18.58 -15.57
N PRO A 6 6.23 -18.43 -15.51
CA PRO A 6 5.38 -17.83 -15.47
C PRO A 6 5.01 -17.27 -15.61
N SER A 7 4.74 -16.90 -15.76
CA SER A 7 3.88 -16.49 -15.95
C SER A 7 3.55 -15.92 -16.09
N ALA A 8 3.49 -15.61 -16.46
CA ALA A 8 2.82 -15.15 -16.64
C ALA A 8 2.45 -14.63 -16.82
N ASP A 9 2.47 -14.53 -17.21
CA ASP A 9 1.87 -14.06 -17.29
C ASP A 9 1.87 -13.70 -16.99
N GLN A 10 2.40 -13.25 -18.76
CA GLN A 10 2.13 -13.39 -17.62
C GLN A 10 2.25 -12.35 -16.60
N PRO A 11 1.33 -12.02 -16.13
CA PRO A 11 1.52 -11.19 -14.96
C PRO A 11 2.73 -11.67 -14.15
N SER A 12 3.28 -10.79 -13.34
CA SER A 12 4.41 -11.13 -12.50
C SER A 12 4.12 -12.38 -11.69
N THR A 13 5.07 -13.30 -11.62
CA THR A 13 4.96 -14.48 -10.78
C THR A 13 5.46 -14.24 -9.36
N ARG A 14 5.95 -13.03 -9.05
CA ARG A 14 6.39 -12.71 -7.71
C ARG A 14 5.23 -12.77 -6.73
N PRO A 15 5.42 -13.35 -5.54
CA PRO A 15 4.39 -13.31 -4.51
C PRO A 15 3.96 -11.88 -4.20
N LEU A 16 2.69 -11.72 -3.90
CA LEU A 16 2.12 -10.39 -3.63
C LEU A 16 2.90 -9.63 -2.56
N LEU A 17 3.23 -10.29 -1.45
CA LEU A 17 3.93 -9.62 -0.35
C LEU A 17 5.31 -9.11 -0.77
N ASP A 18 5.98 -9.80 -1.68
CA ASP A 18 7.26 -9.34 -2.19
C ASP A 18 7.09 -8.07 -3.01
N LYS A 19 6.05 -8.03 -3.86
CA LYS A 19 5.75 -6.84 -4.65
C LYS A 19 5.41 -5.64 -3.76
N LEU A 20 4.73 -5.89 -2.65
CA LEU A 20 4.32 -4.84 -1.73
C LEU A 20 5.41 -4.45 -0.74
N GLY A 21 6.54 -5.15 -0.74
CA GLY A 21 7.67 -4.83 0.11
C GLY A 21 7.50 -5.27 1.56
N VAL A 22 6.64 -6.25 1.81
CA VAL A 22 6.47 -6.79 3.16
C VAL A 22 7.57 -7.81 3.42
N LYS A 23 8.39 -7.53 4.40
CA LYS A 23 9.49 -8.41 4.82
C LYS A 23 9.13 -9.13 6.12
N PRO A 24 9.79 -10.25 6.44
CA PRO A 24 9.60 -10.87 7.74
C PRO A 24 9.83 -9.85 8.86
N GLY A 25 8.86 -9.74 9.77
CA GLY A 25 8.94 -8.81 10.87
C GLY A 25 8.56 -7.38 10.55
N SER A 26 8.12 -7.07 9.32
CA SER A 26 7.63 -5.73 8.99
C SER A 26 6.52 -5.30 9.93
N LYS A 27 6.54 -4.04 10.34
CA LYS A 27 5.45 -3.45 11.12
C LYS A 27 4.45 -2.84 10.15
N VAL A 28 3.20 -3.28 10.23
CA VAL A 28 2.16 -2.96 9.26
C VAL A 28 0.91 -2.43 9.95
N ALA A 29 0.37 -1.33 9.43
CA ALA A 29 -0.94 -0.82 9.85
C ALA A 29 -1.94 -0.97 8.72
N ILE A 30 -3.14 -1.39 9.04
CA ILE A 30 -4.23 -1.60 8.07
C ILE A 30 -5.34 -0.62 8.40
N VAL A 31 -5.77 0.16 7.41
CA VAL A 31 -6.85 1.15 7.59
C VAL A 31 -7.87 1.02 6.46
N ASN A 32 -9.11 0.84 6.83
CA ASN A 32 -10.23 0.79 5.90
C ASN A 32 -10.05 -0.25 4.78
N LEU A 33 -9.39 -1.35 5.09
CA LEU A 33 -9.16 -2.42 4.14
C LEU A 33 -9.62 -3.74 4.78
N ASP A 34 -10.83 -4.15 4.40
CA ASP A 34 -11.44 -5.36 4.93
C ASP A 34 -11.23 -6.49 3.93
N ASP A 35 -10.09 -7.16 4.05
CA ASP A 35 -9.73 -8.28 3.18
C ASP A 35 -9.12 -9.38 4.04
N PRO A 36 -9.96 -10.30 4.56
CA PRO A 36 -9.46 -11.37 5.44
C PRO A 36 -8.38 -12.24 4.79
N GLY A 37 -8.48 -12.47 3.49
CA GLY A 37 -7.48 -13.25 2.76
C GLY A 37 -6.12 -12.58 2.77
N PHE A 38 -6.10 -11.28 2.54
CA PHE A 38 -4.86 -10.51 2.59
C PHE A 38 -4.28 -10.49 4.01
N ILE A 39 -5.12 -10.29 5.02
CA ILE A 39 -4.67 -10.29 6.41
C ILE A 39 -4.04 -11.63 6.78
N ARG A 40 -4.66 -12.74 6.38
CA ARG A 40 -4.08 -14.07 6.62
C ARG A 40 -2.72 -14.21 5.94
N LEU A 41 -2.62 -13.72 4.71
CA LEU A 41 -1.36 -13.76 3.98
C LEU A 41 -0.27 -12.96 4.70
N LEU A 42 -0.61 -11.76 5.18
CA LEU A 42 0.32 -10.93 5.95
C LEU A 42 0.83 -11.67 7.18
N ARG A 43 -0.05 -12.37 7.89
CA ARG A 43 0.30 -13.08 9.12
C ARG A 43 1.27 -14.21 8.88
N GLU A 44 1.35 -14.73 7.66
CA GLU A 44 2.35 -15.74 7.32
C GLU A 44 3.76 -15.15 7.29
N ARG A 45 3.89 -13.83 7.14
CA ARG A 45 5.19 -13.18 7.02
C ARG A 45 5.54 -12.31 8.22
N THR A 46 4.57 -11.69 8.86
CA THR A 46 4.81 -10.85 10.03
C THR A 46 3.68 -10.97 11.02
N ALA A 47 4.02 -10.92 12.30
CA ALA A 47 3.04 -10.90 13.38
C ALA A 47 2.71 -9.47 13.83
N ASP A 48 3.47 -8.48 13.36
CA ASP A 48 3.35 -7.10 13.82
C ASP A 48 2.38 -6.32 12.94
N ILE A 49 1.10 -6.64 13.09
CA ILE A 49 0.02 -6.05 12.30
C ILE A 49 -0.97 -5.38 13.24
N ILE A 50 -1.27 -4.11 12.97
CA ILE A 50 -2.26 -3.37 13.74
C ILE A 50 -3.34 -2.84 12.80
N THR A 51 -4.57 -2.81 13.26
CA THR A 51 -5.69 -2.22 12.54
C THR A 51 -5.94 -0.83 13.12
N GLY A 52 -5.95 0.17 12.24
CA GLY A 52 -6.11 1.57 12.65
C GLY A 52 -4.79 2.25 12.93
N LYS A 53 -4.85 3.33 13.70
CA LYS A 53 -3.67 4.15 13.98
C LYS A 53 -2.68 3.40 14.86
N PRO A 54 -1.42 3.27 14.43
CA PRO A 54 -0.41 2.59 15.25
C PRO A 54 0.08 3.48 16.41
N ARG A 55 0.63 2.84 17.43
CA ARG A 55 1.19 3.54 18.59
C ARG A 55 2.60 4.05 18.33
N SER A 56 3.31 3.39 17.41
CA SER A 56 4.68 3.77 17.05
C SER A 56 4.78 3.72 15.54
N LYS A 57 5.88 4.20 14.99
CA LYS A 57 6.05 4.22 13.54
C LYS A 57 6.08 2.81 12.98
N VAL A 58 5.49 2.66 11.79
CA VAL A 58 5.41 1.38 11.07
C VAL A 58 6.18 1.47 9.76
N ASP A 59 6.48 0.31 9.18
CA ASP A 59 7.16 0.24 7.90
C ASP A 59 6.21 0.47 6.74
N LEU A 60 4.98 -0.01 6.86
CA LEU A 60 3.99 0.07 5.80
C LEU A 60 2.59 0.34 6.37
N VAL A 61 1.83 1.15 5.63
CA VAL A 61 0.41 1.33 5.88
C VAL A 61 -0.33 0.88 4.63
N PHE A 62 -1.40 0.10 4.81
CA PHE A 62 -2.31 -0.24 3.72
C PHE A 62 -3.63 0.48 3.96
N LEU A 63 -3.93 1.44 3.10
CA LEU A 63 -5.16 2.24 3.17
C LEU A 63 -6.10 1.84 2.05
N GLY A 64 -7.26 1.31 2.42
CA GLY A 64 -8.33 1.12 1.46
C GLY A 64 -9.03 2.45 1.21
N ALA A 65 -9.10 2.91 -0.03
CA ALA A 65 -9.72 4.17 -0.35
C ALA A 65 -10.55 4.07 -1.63
N ASN A 66 -11.74 4.63 -1.60
CA ASN A 66 -12.63 4.71 -2.75
C ASN A 66 -13.25 6.11 -2.90
N THR A 67 -12.95 7.01 -1.98
CA THR A 67 -13.48 8.38 -1.99
C THR A 67 -12.36 9.38 -1.71
N PHE A 68 -12.60 10.62 -2.12
CA PHE A 68 -11.66 11.71 -1.85
C PHE A 68 -11.47 11.94 -0.35
N SER A 69 -12.54 11.78 0.41
CA SER A 69 -12.49 11.91 1.87
C SER A 69 -11.50 10.92 2.48
N GLN A 70 -11.50 9.69 1.97
CA GLN A 70 -10.59 8.65 2.45
C GLN A 70 -9.14 8.95 2.07
N LEU A 71 -8.91 9.53 0.88
CA LEU A 71 -7.57 9.91 0.45
C LEU A 71 -6.93 10.99 1.34
N ARG A 72 -7.75 11.86 1.93
CA ARG A 72 -7.23 12.93 2.80
C ARG A 72 -6.51 12.38 4.02
N LYS A 73 -6.76 11.13 4.38
CA LYS A 73 -6.06 10.48 5.50
C LYS A 73 -4.56 10.36 5.27
N LEU A 74 -4.10 10.48 4.01
CA LEU A 74 -2.68 10.45 3.71
C LEU A 74 -1.90 11.54 4.47
N ASP A 75 -2.51 12.69 4.68
CA ASP A 75 -1.85 13.78 5.38
C ASP A 75 -1.51 13.44 6.83
N ASP A 76 -2.36 12.68 7.50
CA ASP A 76 -2.08 12.19 8.85
C ASP A 76 -1.18 10.97 8.82
N MET A 77 -1.41 10.06 7.88
CA MET A 77 -0.72 8.78 7.84
C MET A 77 0.77 8.90 7.54
N LYS A 78 1.19 9.98 6.86
CA LYS A 78 2.62 10.17 6.60
C LYS A 78 3.44 10.22 7.89
N LYS A 79 2.81 10.63 8.99
CA LYS A 79 3.48 10.70 10.30
C LYS A 79 3.60 9.34 10.97
N TRP A 80 2.89 8.34 10.43
CA TRP A 80 2.87 7.00 11.02
C TRP A 80 4.00 6.12 10.50
N ILE A 81 4.62 6.48 9.40
CA ILE A 81 5.62 5.63 8.74
C ILE A 81 7.04 6.05 9.08
N GLU A 82 7.93 5.05 9.10
CA GLU A 82 9.36 5.30 9.20
C GLU A 82 9.82 6.13 7.99
N PRO A 83 10.96 6.85 8.11
CA PRO A 83 11.44 7.67 6.98
C PRO A 83 11.57 6.92 5.66
N ASN A 84 11.90 5.64 5.70
CA ASN A 84 11.99 4.80 4.51
C ASN A 84 10.77 3.92 4.31
N GLY A 85 9.71 4.15 5.07
CA GLY A 85 8.47 3.41 4.95
C GLY A 85 7.61 3.87 3.79
N GLY A 86 6.43 3.28 3.67
CA GLY A 86 5.51 3.63 2.60
C GLY A 86 4.06 3.41 2.96
N ILE A 87 3.20 4.07 2.19
CA ILE A 87 1.75 3.93 2.30
C ILE A 87 1.23 3.39 0.97
N TRP A 88 0.60 2.22 1.02
CA TRP A 88 -0.09 1.66 -0.14
C TRP A 88 -1.55 2.08 -0.09
N VAL A 89 -2.01 2.77 -1.13
CA VAL A 89 -3.43 3.08 -1.30
C VAL A 89 -4.02 1.99 -2.19
N VAL A 90 -4.98 1.25 -1.65
CA VAL A 90 -5.62 0.13 -2.33
C VAL A 90 -7.03 0.58 -2.74
N ARG A 91 -7.34 0.46 -4.02
CA ARG A 91 -8.64 0.89 -4.54
C ARG A 91 -9.18 -0.07 -5.59
N PRO A 92 -10.51 -0.08 -5.80
CA PRO A 92 -11.10 -0.92 -6.84
C PRO A 92 -10.61 -0.55 -8.25
N LYS A 93 -10.45 -1.55 -9.10
CA LYS A 93 -10.05 -1.40 -10.50
C LYS A 93 -11.25 -1.15 -11.40
N GLY A 94 -10.97 -0.80 -12.64
CA GLY A 94 -11.92 -0.87 -13.73
C GLY A 94 -13.09 0.08 -13.65
N GLY A 95 -12.88 1.30 -13.17
CA GLY A 95 -13.93 2.29 -13.09
C GLY A 95 -14.93 2.08 -11.97
N ARG A 96 -14.68 1.14 -11.08
CA ARG A 96 -15.52 0.90 -9.90
C ARG A 96 -15.23 1.89 -8.77
N SER A 97 -14.13 2.64 -8.90
CA SER A 97 -13.77 3.68 -7.96
C SER A 97 -14.09 5.03 -8.57
N GLU A 98 -14.52 5.98 -7.76
CA GLU A 98 -14.64 7.37 -8.20
C GLU A 98 -13.27 8.04 -8.34
N LEU A 99 -12.22 7.37 -7.86
CA LEU A 99 -10.86 7.89 -7.88
C LEU A 99 -10.09 7.41 -9.10
N ARG A 100 -9.28 8.30 -9.66
CA ARG A 100 -8.36 8.00 -10.75
C ARG A 100 -6.94 8.01 -10.21
N ASP A 101 -6.00 7.45 -10.97
CA ASP A 101 -4.58 7.51 -10.60
C ASP A 101 -4.12 8.95 -10.37
N THR A 102 -4.58 9.88 -11.21
CA THR A 102 -4.23 11.30 -11.07
C THR A 102 -4.74 11.90 -9.76
N ASP A 103 -5.89 11.44 -9.27
CA ASP A 103 -6.42 11.89 -7.99
C ASP A 103 -5.55 11.40 -6.84
N LEU A 104 -5.08 10.16 -6.91
CA LEU A 104 -4.19 9.61 -5.91
C LEU A 104 -2.86 10.37 -5.89
N ILE A 105 -2.28 10.59 -7.06
CA ILE A 105 -1.02 11.32 -7.18
C ILE A 105 -1.15 12.72 -6.59
N ALA A 106 -2.24 13.43 -6.93
CA ALA A 106 -2.48 14.77 -6.41
C ALA A 106 -2.63 14.79 -4.89
N ALA A 107 -3.36 13.80 -4.34
CA ALA A 107 -3.53 13.70 -2.90
C ALA A 107 -2.20 13.43 -2.20
N GLY A 108 -1.36 12.58 -2.79
CA GLY A 108 -0.02 12.32 -2.28
C GLY A 108 0.83 13.57 -2.23
N LEU A 109 0.85 14.32 -3.33
CA LEU A 109 1.62 15.56 -3.41
C LEU A 109 1.13 16.60 -2.39
N THR A 110 -0.18 16.71 -2.21
CA THR A 110 -0.75 17.60 -1.20
C THR A 110 -0.30 17.22 0.20
N ALA A 111 -0.14 15.92 0.46
CA ALA A 111 0.34 15.44 1.75
C ALA A 111 1.86 15.51 1.89
N GLY A 112 2.57 15.93 0.85
CA GLY A 112 4.04 15.99 0.89
C GLY A 112 4.71 14.67 0.53
N LEU A 113 4.01 13.80 -0.17
CA LEU A 113 4.51 12.48 -0.57
C LEU A 113 4.57 12.37 -2.09
N VAL A 114 5.28 11.37 -2.58
CA VAL A 114 5.32 11.06 -4.01
C VAL A 114 5.00 9.59 -4.20
N ASP A 115 4.34 9.29 -5.31
CA ASP A 115 4.12 7.91 -5.72
C ASP A 115 5.42 7.36 -6.29
N ASN A 116 5.70 6.09 -6.01
CA ASN A 116 6.93 5.47 -6.54
C ASN A 116 6.71 4.06 -7.08
N LYS A 117 5.53 3.50 -6.93
CA LYS A 117 5.28 2.13 -7.40
C LYS A 117 3.77 1.88 -7.55
N ILE A 118 3.44 1.11 -8.57
CA ILE A 118 2.07 0.63 -8.79
C ILE A 118 2.14 -0.89 -8.84
N ALA A 119 1.18 -1.55 -8.23
CA ALA A 119 1.09 -3.00 -8.25
C ALA A 119 -0.37 -3.44 -8.34
N SER A 120 -0.58 -4.60 -8.93
CA SER A 120 -1.88 -5.25 -8.84
C SER A 120 -2.00 -5.88 -7.46
N PHE A 121 -3.03 -5.50 -6.73
CA PHE A 121 -3.25 -6.01 -5.38
C PHE A 121 -4.02 -7.34 -5.44
N SER A 122 -5.03 -7.39 -6.28
CA SER A 122 -5.88 -8.56 -6.50
C SER A 122 -6.57 -8.42 -7.86
N ASP A 123 -7.41 -9.37 -8.20
CA ASP A 123 -8.19 -9.29 -9.45
C ASP A 123 -9.08 -8.06 -9.47
N THR A 124 -9.53 -7.60 -8.31
CA THR A 124 -10.50 -6.51 -8.19
C THR A 124 -9.90 -5.19 -7.74
N HIS A 125 -8.67 -5.19 -7.24
CA HIS A 125 -8.06 -3.99 -6.64
C HIS A 125 -6.66 -3.75 -7.14
N GLY A 126 -6.34 -2.46 -7.29
CA GLY A 126 -4.97 -2.01 -7.58
C GLY A 126 -4.40 -1.27 -6.38
N ALA A 127 -3.08 -1.13 -6.34
CA ALA A 127 -2.39 -0.45 -5.25
C ALA A 127 -1.33 0.51 -5.79
N MET A 128 -1.21 1.66 -5.13
CA MET A 128 -0.20 2.67 -5.46
C MET A 128 0.54 3.05 -4.18
N ARG A 129 1.87 3.02 -4.22
CA ARG A 129 2.70 3.28 -3.06
C ARG A 129 3.15 4.72 -3.02
N PHE A 130 3.04 5.34 -1.83
CA PHE A 130 3.50 6.69 -1.55
C PHE A 130 4.61 6.68 -0.52
N VAL A 131 5.62 7.50 -0.74
CA VAL A 131 6.78 7.60 0.13
C VAL A 131 7.17 9.07 0.29
N TYR A 132 7.98 9.37 1.29
CA TYR A 132 8.60 10.69 1.39
C TYR A 132 9.55 10.92 0.21
N ARG A 133 9.59 12.14 -0.30
CA ARG A 133 10.68 12.52 -1.19
C ARG A 133 11.99 12.39 -0.41
N LEU A 134 13.06 12.03 -1.11
CA LEU A 134 14.35 11.87 -0.43
C LEU A 134 14.75 13.13 0.36
N ARG A 135 14.57 14.31 -0.22
CA ARG A 135 14.91 15.58 0.44
C ARG A 135 14.03 15.89 1.64
N ASP A 136 12.82 15.32 1.70
CA ASP A 136 11.84 15.58 2.76
C ASP A 136 11.80 14.46 3.79
N ARG A 137 12.65 13.45 3.62
CA ARG A 137 12.66 12.29 4.51
C ARG A 137 13.05 12.70 5.93
N PRO A 138 12.23 12.39 6.94
CA PRO A 138 12.58 12.67 8.34
C PRO A 138 13.85 11.95 8.73
N LYS A 139 14.63 12.55 9.59
CA LYS A 139 15.88 11.96 10.10
C LYS A 139 15.66 11.13 11.33
#